data_70a73e401a9ed102faf5f1180328fa4c
#
_entry.id   70a73e401a9ed102faf5f1180328fa4c
#
_cell.length_a   1.000
_cell.length_b   1.000
_cell.length_c   1.000
_cell.angle_alpha   90.00
_cell.angle_beta   90.00
_cell.angle_gamma   90.00
#
_symmetry.space_group_name_H-M   'P 1'
#
loop_
_entity.id
_entity.type
_entity.pdbx_description
1 polymer ?
#
loop_
_entity_poly.entity_id
_entity_poly.type
_entity_poly.pdbx_seq_one_letter_code
_entity_poly.pdbx_strand_id
1 'polypeptide(L)'
;MQDNHTKYIDGNQDNETLKDVTKSGKQRPWREKKIDNVSYADILEILKIKKAYNVKQCGNVLEFKPTDEGYLKLHKTWFCKSKLCPVCNWRRAMKNSYQAEKVIKEVIKEKPKARWLFLTLSTRNAIDGDTLEQSLKHLTKAFDRLSRYKKVKQNLVGFLRSTEVTVNKNDGSYNQHMHVLLCVENSYFKNKSNYITQEEWVYLWQKALQVDYLPVANIKAIKPNKKGDKDIESAIKETSKYSVKSSDFLTDDDEKNQEIVSDLEKGLYRKRMLSYGGLLKQKHKILNLDDAEDGNLINTSDEDKTTDEEAKAHSITAIWNFEKQNYYLRH
;
A
#
# COMPACT_ATOMS: atom_id res chain seq x y z
N MET A 1 -26.08 6.85 35.16
CA MET A 1 -25.11 6.80 34.04
C MET A 1 -24.17 5.67 34.36
N GLN A 2 -24.40 4.49 33.75
CA GLN A 2 -23.56 3.31 33.97
C GLN A 2 -22.33 3.45 33.06
N ASP A 3 -21.17 3.41 33.70
CA ASP A 3 -19.88 3.51 33.05
C ASP A 3 -19.67 2.44 31.99
N ASN A 4 -19.63 2.86 30.72
CA ASN A 4 -19.25 2.01 29.57
C ASN A 4 -17.75 1.67 29.55
N HIS A 5 -17.00 1.98 30.60
CA HIS A 5 -15.59 1.63 30.76
C HIS A 5 -15.34 0.14 31.02
N THR A 6 -16.40 -0.63 31.35
CA THR A 6 -16.28 -2.03 31.80
C THR A 6 -16.24 -3.05 30.64
N LYS A 7 -16.28 -2.66 29.38
CA LYS A 7 -16.26 -3.62 28.26
C LYS A 7 -14.88 -4.25 27.97
N TYR A 8 -13.81 -3.73 28.57
CA TYR A 8 -12.44 -4.20 28.32
C TYR A 8 -11.71 -4.72 29.56
N ILE A 9 -12.32 -4.65 30.73
CA ILE A 9 -11.68 -5.03 32.00
C ILE A 9 -12.68 -5.86 32.80
N ASP A 10 -12.79 -7.16 32.50
CA ASP A 10 -13.31 -8.14 33.45
C ASP A 10 -12.81 -9.54 33.10
N GLY A 11 -12.08 -10.16 34.05
CA GLY A 11 -11.66 -11.56 34.01
C GLY A 11 -10.17 -11.76 33.80
N ASN A 12 -9.50 -12.43 34.71
CA ASN A 12 -8.16 -13.03 34.72
C ASN A 12 -7.14 -12.41 33.74
N GLN A 13 -6.51 -11.33 34.19
CA GLN A 13 -5.78 -10.34 33.39
C GLN A 13 -4.62 -10.89 32.54
N ASP A 14 -4.04 -12.04 32.85
CA ASP A 14 -2.90 -12.63 32.13
C ASP A 14 -3.28 -13.44 30.87
N ASN A 15 -4.57 -13.57 30.54
CA ASN A 15 -5.05 -14.36 29.40
C ASN A 15 -5.93 -13.55 28.41
N GLU A 16 -6.12 -12.27 28.63
CA GLU A 16 -6.94 -11.48 27.73
C GLU A 16 -6.19 -11.11 26.44
N THR A 17 -6.82 -11.41 25.29
CA THR A 17 -6.24 -11.13 23.98
C THR A 17 -6.66 -9.76 23.46
N LEU A 18 -5.79 -9.14 22.68
CA LEU A 18 -6.05 -7.84 22.03
C LEU A 18 -7.31 -7.90 21.15
N LYS A 19 -8.26 -7.00 21.41
CA LYS A 19 -9.44 -6.74 20.59
C LYS A 19 -9.38 -5.30 20.09
N ASP A 20 -8.73 -5.07 18.94
CA ASP A 20 -8.69 -3.77 18.26
C ASP A 20 -9.70 -3.76 17.11
N VAL A 21 -10.79 -3.03 17.25
CA VAL A 21 -11.86 -2.91 16.27
C VAL A 21 -11.96 -1.49 15.69
N THR A 22 -12.34 -1.39 14.43
CA THR A 22 -12.64 -0.11 13.78
C THR A 22 -14.00 0.42 14.25
N LYS A 23 -14.29 1.69 13.97
CA LYS A 23 -15.63 2.29 14.23
C LYS A 23 -16.78 1.53 13.55
N SER A 24 -16.51 0.83 12.45
CA SER A 24 -17.49 -0.06 11.79
C SER A 24 -17.60 -1.46 12.40
N GLY A 25 -16.93 -1.74 13.53
CA GLY A 25 -16.95 -3.03 14.23
C GLY A 25 -16.05 -4.11 13.63
N LYS A 26 -15.26 -3.78 12.58
CA LYS A 26 -14.33 -4.75 11.96
C LYS A 26 -13.06 -4.86 12.79
N GLN A 27 -12.67 -6.08 13.16
CA GLN A 27 -11.40 -6.34 13.84
C GLN A 27 -10.22 -6.01 12.92
N ARG A 28 -9.20 -5.33 13.45
CA ARG A 28 -7.95 -5.07 12.74
C ARG A 28 -7.06 -6.32 12.75
N PRO A 29 -6.45 -6.68 11.61
CA PRO A 29 -5.78 -7.98 11.42
C PRO A 29 -4.37 -8.01 12.02
N TRP A 30 -4.18 -7.57 13.27
CA TRP A 30 -2.88 -7.57 13.93
C TRP A 30 -2.30 -8.98 14.05
N ARG A 31 -3.13 -9.93 14.51
CA ARG A 31 -2.72 -11.31 14.73
C ARG A 31 -2.27 -11.98 13.43
N GLU A 32 -3.11 -11.93 12.41
CA GLU A 32 -2.85 -12.56 11.10
C GLU A 32 -1.58 -11.95 10.46
N LYS A 33 -1.46 -10.62 10.49
CA LYS A 33 -0.29 -9.94 9.95
C LYS A 33 0.97 -10.23 10.72
N LYS A 34 0.87 -10.49 12.03
CA LYS A 34 2.01 -10.84 12.86
C LYS A 34 2.43 -12.29 12.66
N ILE A 35 1.52 -13.22 12.47
CA ILE A 35 1.82 -14.60 12.08
C ILE A 35 2.62 -14.61 10.77
N ASP A 36 2.09 -13.97 9.73
CA ASP A 36 2.79 -13.82 8.44
C ASP A 36 4.19 -13.15 8.59
N ASN A 37 4.30 -12.16 9.50
CA ASN A 37 5.57 -11.49 9.77
C ASN A 37 6.61 -12.41 10.41
N VAL A 38 6.20 -13.27 11.34
CA VAL A 38 7.08 -14.24 11.98
C VAL A 38 7.56 -15.25 10.93
N SER A 39 6.65 -15.83 10.14
CA SER A 39 7.01 -16.76 9.05
C SER A 39 7.99 -16.13 8.06
N TYR A 40 7.75 -14.88 7.65
CA TYR A 40 8.69 -14.16 6.80
C TYR A 40 10.06 -13.95 7.48
N ALA A 41 10.09 -13.62 8.76
CA ALA A 41 11.34 -13.44 9.51
C ALA A 41 12.13 -14.74 9.62
N ASP A 42 11.46 -15.88 9.81
CA ASP A 42 12.08 -17.19 9.86
C ASP A 42 12.73 -17.58 8.52
N ILE A 43 12.07 -17.24 7.38
CA ILE A 43 12.69 -17.39 6.05
C ILE A 43 13.95 -16.52 5.91
N LEU A 44 13.89 -15.26 6.37
CA LEU A 44 15.07 -14.38 6.35
C LEU A 44 16.21 -14.91 7.19
N GLU A 45 15.93 -15.59 8.31
CA GLU A 45 16.91 -16.22 9.17
C GLU A 45 17.60 -17.40 8.47
N ILE A 46 16.81 -18.27 7.81
CA ILE A 46 17.34 -19.39 6.98
C ILE A 46 18.26 -18.85 5.87
N LEU A 47 17.83 -17.77 5.20
CA LEU A 47 18.61 -17.09 4.14
C LEU A 47 19.78 -16.26 4.68
N LYS A 48 20.00 -16.21 5.99
CA LYS A 48 21.04 -15.43 6.68
C LYS A 48 21.01 -13.94 6.34
N ILE A 49 19.81 -13.39 6.12
CA ILE A 49 19.62 -11.97 5.83
C ILE A 49 19.63 -11.19 7.15
N LYS A 50 20.57 -10.25 7.29
CA LYS A 50 20.86 -9.51 8.55
C LYS A 50 19.66 -8.87 9.25
N LYS A 51 18.61 -8.49 8.52
CA LYS A 51 17.43 -7.84 9.09
C LYS A 51 16.41 -8.81 9.72
N ALA A 52 16.62 -10.13 9.67
CA ALA A 52 15.69 -11.14 10.17
C ALA A 52 15.20 -10.85 11.59
N TYR A 53 16.13 -10.63 12.52
CA TYR A 53 15.81 -10.27 13.90
C TYR A 53 14.94 -9.01 13.98
N ASN A 54 15.30 -7.93 13.29
CA ASN A 54 14.53 -6.70 13.29
C ASN A 54 13.12 -6.91 12.72
N VAL A 55 12.98 -7.72 11.67
CA VAL A 55 11.66 -8.05 11.11
C VAL A 55 10.84 -8.84 12.12
N LYS A 56 11.42 -9.81 12.81
CA LYS A 56 10.76 -10.62 13.85
C LYS A 56 10.24 -9.77 15.02
N GLN A 57 10.96 -8.70 15.37
CA GLN A 57 10.55 -7.74 16.41
C GLN A 57 9.47 -6.74 15.97
N CYS A 58 9.15 -6.66 14.67
CA CYS A 58 8.18 -5.71 14.15
C CYS A 58 6.79 -5.88 14.78
N GLY A 59 6.32 -4.85 15.48
CA GLY A 59 5.02 -4.87 16.14
C GLY A 59 4.89 -5.86 17.30
N ASN A 60 5.99 -6.25 17.96
CA ASN A 60 5.92 -7.18 19.11
C ASN A 60 5.21 -6.57 20.31
N VAL A 61 5.36 -5.27 20.52
CA VAL A 61 4.71 -4.52 21.59
C VAL A 61 3.86 -3.44 20.94
N LEU A 62 2.59 -3.42 21.25
CA LEU A 62 1.62 -2.45 20.78
C LEU A 62 1.08 -1.68 21.99
N GLU A 63 1.30 -0.38 22.01
CA GLU A 63 0.74 0.50 23.03
C GLU A 63 -0.41 1.30 22.42
N PHE A 64 -1.58 1.22 23.02
CA PHE A 64 -2.80 1.89 22.60
C PHE A 64 -3.24 2.93 23.59
N LYS A 65 -3.94 3.95 23.10
CA LYS A 65 -4.73 4.89 23.89
C LYS A 65 -6.21 4.60 23.64
N PRO A 66 -7.00 4.38 24.70
CA PRO A 66 -8.45 4.27 24.56
C PRO A 66 -9.03 5.65 24.23
N THR A 67 -10.10 5.65 23.42
CA THR A 67 -10.93 6.84 23.18
C THR A 67 -12.15 6.82 24.08
N ASP A 68 -12.79 7.98 24.28
CA ASP A 68 -14.05 8.09 25.05
C ASP A 68 -15.18 7.24 24.45
N GLU A 69 -15.10 6.95 23.13
CA GLU A 69 -16.04 6.08 22.43
C GLU A 69 -15.72 4.58 22.61
N GLY A 70 -14.64 4.22 23.34
CA GLY A 70 -14.24 2.84 23.63
C GLY A 70 -13.43 2.17 22.54
N TYR A 71 -12.88 2.90 21.56
CA TYR A 71 -11.97 2.38 20.55
C TYR A 71 -10.50 2.52 20.98
N LEU A 72 -9.65 1.71 20.35
CA LEU A 72 -8.21 1.77 20.58
C LEU A 72 -7.52 2.52 19.46
N LYS A 73 -6.67 3.49 19.79
CA LYS A 73 -5.76 4.16 18.86
C LYS A 73 -4.34 3.71 19.13
N LEU A 74 -3.66 3.18 18.11
CA LEU A 74 -2.26 2.83 18.25
C LEU A 74 -1.45 4.08 18.57
N HIS A 75 -0.80 4.08 19.72
CA HIS A 75 0.00 5.22 20.22
C HIS A 75 1.49 5.00 19.98
N LYS A 76 1.97 3.79 20.24
CA LYS A 76 3.39 3.47 20.11
C LYS A 76 3.60 2.02 19.71
N THR A 77 4.53 1.80 18.83
CA THR A 77 5.09 0.49 18.47
C THR A 77 6.34 0.70 17.64
N TRP A 78 7.12 -0.35 17.47
CA TRP A 78 8.25 -0.33 16.57
C TRP A 78 7.93 -1.07 15.26
N PHE A 79 8.23 -0.44 14.12
CA PHE A 79 8.06 -0.99 12.78
C PHE A 79 9.41 -1.18 12.09
N CYS A 80 9.67 -2.38 11.54
CA CYS A 80 10.91 -2.68 10.82
C CYS A 80 11.05 -1.98 9.47
N LYS A 81 9.93 -1.47 8.92
CA LYS A 81 9.82 -0.81 7.61
C LYS A 81 10.26 -1.65 6.40
N SER A 82 10.53 -2.95 6.58
CA SER A 82 10.82 -3.85 5.46
C SER A 82 9.65 -3.87 4.47
N LYS A 83 9.97 -3.93 3.17
CA LYS A 83 8.97 -3.88 2.09
C LYS A 83 8.12 -5.13 2.01
N LEU A 84 8.65 -6.28 2.43
CA LEU A 84 7.91 -7.53 2.45
C LEU A 84 7.27 -7.82 3.80
N CYS A 85 7.56 -7.04 4.85
CA CYS A 85 6.95 -7.26 6.17
C CYS A 85 5.42 -7.07 6.12
N PRO A 86 4.60 -8.10 6.41
CA PRO A 86 3.16 -8.03 6.30
C PRO A 86 2.52 -6.99 7.23
N VAL A 87 3.07 -6.79 8.43
CA VAL A 87 2.62 -5.76 9.37
C VAL A 87 2.87 -4.36 8.80
N CYS A 88 4.09 -4.09 8.31
CA CYS A 88 4.44 -2.79 7.74
C CYS A 88 3.65 -2.51 6.45
N ASN A 89 3.49 -3.51 5.59
CA ASN A 89 2.75 -3.37 4.34
C ASN A 89 1.29 -3.04 4.57
N TRP A 90 0.65 -3.74 5.51
CA TRP A 90 -0.73 -3.44 5.87
C TRP A 90 -0.88 -1.98 6.35
N ARG A 91 -0.04 -1.53 7.29
CA ARG A 91 -0.08 -0.13 7.80
C ARG A 91 0.24 0.87 6.69
N ARG A 92 1.20 0.54 5.81
CA ARG A 92 1.57 1.37 4.66
C ARG A 92 0.43 1.50 3.65
N ALA A 93 -0.28 0.42 3.35
CA ALA A 93 -1.44 0.45 2.45
C ALA A 93 -2.58 1.33 3.00
N MET A 94 -2.86 1.24 4.30
CA MET A 94 -3.83 2.13 4.96
C MET A 94 -3.43 3.59 4.82
N LYS A 95 -2.18 3.91 5.11
CA LYS A 95 -1.64 5.28 5.02
C LYS A 95 -1.65 5.80 3.58
N ASN A 96 -1.22 4.98 2.62
CA ASN A 96 -1.23 5.33 1.21
C ASN A 96 -2.65 5.68 0.73
N SER A 97 -3.63 4.85 1.09
CA SER A 97 -5.03 5.06 0.72
C SER A 97 -5.57 6.37 1.30
N TYR A 98 -5.33 6.62 2.58
CA TYR A 98 -5.73 7.85 3.25
C TYR A 98 -5.08 9.10 2.65
N GLN A 99 -3.76 9.08 2.40
CA GLN A 99 -3.07 10.21 1.80
C GLN A 99 -3.54 10.45 0.36
N ALA A 100 -3.73 9.39 -0.42
CA ALA A 100 -4.24 9.49 -1.78
C ALA A 100 -5.63 10.12 -1.82
N GLU A 101 -6.53 9.73 -0.91
CA GLU A 101 -7.86 10.32 -0.81
C GLU A 101 -7.80 11.82 -0.51
N LYS A 102 -6.97 12.25 0.44
CA LYS A 102 -6.76 13.68 0.74
C LYS A 102 -6.24 14.46 -0.46
N VAL A 103 -5.22 13.94 -1.11
CA VAL A 103 -4.62 14.58 -2.29
C VAL A 103 -5.64 14.71 -3.42
N ILE A 104 -6.38 13.65 -3.71
CA ILE A 104 -7.37 13.62 -4.79
C ILE A 104 -8.53 14.58 -4.50
N LYS A 105 -9.02 14.66 -3.25
CA LYS A 105 -10.03 15.63 -2.86
C LYS A 105 -9.59 17.08 -3.12
N GLU A 106 -8.33 17.41 -2.82
CA GLU A 106 -7.79 18.75 -3.11
C GLU A 106 -7.60 19.02 -4.61
N VAL A 107 -7.23 17.99 -5.39
CA VAL A 107 -7.17 18.10 -6.86
C VAL A 107 -8.56 18.32 -7.46
N ILE A 108 -9.58 17.61 -6.98
CA ILE A 108 -10.98 17.78 -7.44
C ILE A 108 -11.49 19.19 -7.12
N LYS A 109 -11.16 19.74 -5.95
CA LYS A 109 -11.53 21.12 -5.59
C LYS A 109 -10.91 22.14 -6.56
N GLU A 110 -9.63 21.98 -6.89
CA GLU A 110 -8.92 22.90 -7.79
C GLU A 110 -9.30 22.71 -9.27
N LYS A 111 -9.54 21.47 -9.68
CA LYS A 111 -9.83 21.07 -11.06
C LYS A 111 -11.17 20.30 -11.14
N PRO A 112 -12.32 20.91 -10.84
CA PRO A 112 -13.60 20.20 -10.73
C PRO A 112 -14.09 19.59 -12.05
N LYS A 113 -13.58 20.05 -13.19
CA LYS A 113 -13.90 19.54 -14.52
C LYS A 113 -12.93 18.50 -15.04
N ALA A 114 -11.82 18.24 -14.31
CA ALA A 114 -10.85 17.21 -14.70
C ALA A 114 -11.51 15.82 -14.72
N ARG A 115 -10.95 14.93 -15.49
CA ARG A 115 -11.42 13.55 -15.65
C ARG A 115 -10.38 12.58 -15.14
N TRP A 116 -10.83 11.41 -14.74
CA TRP A 116 -9.98 10.40 -14.15
C TRP A 116 -9.96 9.14 -15.01
N LEU A 117 -8.77 8.58 -15.19
CA LEU A 117 -8.55 7.33 -15.91
C LEU A 117 -7.76 6.38 -15.01
N PHE A 118 -8.10 5.12 -15.06
CA PHE A 118 -7.33 4.06 -14.42
C PHE A 118 -6.58 3.28 -15.50
N LEU A 119 -5.26 3.28 -15.43
CA LEU A 119 -4.37 2.66 -16.40
C LEU A 119 -3.56 1.55 -15.71
N THR A 120 -3.62 0.34 -16.27
CA THR A 120 -2.77 -0.78 -15.87
C THR A 120 -1.74 -1.04 -16.96
N LEU A 121 -0.48 -1.04 -16.58
CA LEU A 121 0.66 -1.22 -17.48
C LEU A 121 1.51 -2.40 -17.01
N SER A 122 1.83 -3.33 -17.91
CA SER A 122 2.73 -4.44 -17.60
C SER A 122 3.83 -4.62 -18.65
N THR A 123 4.76 -5.49 -18.36
CA THR A 123 5.83 -5.95 -19.23
C THR A 123 5.97 -7.47 -19.11
N ARG A 124 6.89 -8.10 -19.82
CA ARG A 124 7.17 -9.53 -19.63
C ARG A 124 7.55 -9.83 -18.18
N ASN A 125 7.14 -11.00 -17.69
CA ASN A 125 7.49 -11.45 -16.35
C ASN A 125 9.01 -11.56 -16.19
N ALA A 126 9.49 -11.21 -15.01
CA ALA A 126 10.84 -11.53 -14.58
C ALA A 126 10.90 -12.98 -14.08
N ILE A 127 12.06 -13.61 -14.17
CA ILE A 127 12.24 -15.03 -13.82
C ILE A 127 13.07 -15.24 -12.54
N ASP A 128 13.73 -14.19 -12.08
CA ASP A 128 14.57 -14.18 -10.88
C ASP A 128 14.71 -12.77 -10.30
N GLY A 129 15.42 -12.64 -9.18
CA GLY A 129 15.60 -11.36 -8.49
C GLY A 129 16.40 -10.32 -9.29
N ASP A 130 17.35 -10.74 -10.13
CA ASP A 130 18.15 -9.84 -10.98
C ASP A 130 17.31 -9.26 -12.10
N THR A 131 16.60 -10.10 -12.81
CA THR A 131 15.69 -9.69 -13.89
C THR A 131 14.52 -8.88 -13.35
N LEU A 132 14.03 -9.19 -12.13
CA LEU A 132 13.02 -8.40 -11.45
C LEU A 132 13.53 -6.99 -11.13
N GLU A 133 14.75 -6.88 -10.58
CA GLU A 133 15.35 -5.57 -10.30
C GLU A 133 15.48 -4.71 -11.56
N GLN A 134 15.99 -5.30 -12.63
CA GLN A 134 16.16 -4.63 -13.92
C GLN A 134 14.82 -4.23 -14.51
N SER A 135 13.85 -5.12 -14.48
CA SER A 135 12.50 -4.90 -15.01
C SER A 135 11.77 -3.77 -14.27
N LEU A 136 11.81 -3.73 -12.94
CA LEU A 136 11.23 -2.64 -12.14
C LEU A 136 11.86 -1.28 -12.45
N LYS A 137 13.17 -1.25 -12.67
CA LYS A 137 13.90 -0.05 -13.08
C LYS A 137 13.51 0.39 -14.49
N HIS A 138 13.37 -0.57 -15.40
CA HIS A 138 12.93 -0.34 -16.77
C HIS A 138 11.51 0.19 -16.84
N LEU A 139 10.59 -0.44 -16.12
CA LEU A 139 9.17 -0.08 -16.00
C LEU A 139 9.00 1.37 -15.51
N THR A 140 9.77 1.76 -14.48
CA THR A 140 9.76 3.14 -13.95
C THR A 140 10.23 4.15 -15.00
N LYS A 141 11.33 3.87 -15.71
CA LYS A 141 11.84 4.73 -16.77
C LYS A 141 10.89 4.80 -17.97
N ALA A 142 10.25 3.68 -18.32
CA ALA A 142 9.26 3.64 -19.40
C ALA A 142 8.04 4.51 -19.07
N PHE A 143 7.52 4.45 -17.86
CA PHE A 143 6.43 5.33 -17.44
C PHE A 143 6.81 6.82 -17.48
N ASP A 144 8.02 7.15 -17.09
CA ASP A 144 8.53 8.52 -17.18
C ASP A 144 8.61 9.01 -18.65
N ARG A 145 9.06 8.15 -19.60
CA ARG A 145 9.01 8.43 -21.04
C ARG A 145 7.57 8.62 -21.54
N LEU A 146 6.67 7.67 -21.17
CA LEU A 146 5.25 7.72 -21.54
C LEU A 146 4.60 9.04 -21.14
N SER A 147 4.82 9.48 -19.91
CA SER A 147 4.25 10.72 -19.36
C SER A 147 4.71 11.98 -20.07
N ARG A 148 5.87 11.93 -20.78
CA ARG A 148 6.46 13.04 -21.53
C ARG A 148 6.07 13.08 -23.01
N TYR A 149 5.46 12.01 -23.55
CA TYR A 149 5.02 12.04 -24.94
C TYR A 149 3.96 13.13 -25.14
N LYS A 150 4.10 13.90 -26.23
CA LYS A 150 3.28 15.09 -26.51
C LYS A 150 1.79 14.84 -26.28
N LYS A 151 1.25 13.74 -26.85
CA LYS A 151 -0.19 13.40 -26.77
C LYS A 151 -0.65 13.07 -25.34
N VAL A 152 0.23 12.52 -24.50
CA VAL A 152 -0.03 12.25 -23.08
C VAL A 152 0.13 13.53 -22.28
N LYS A 153 1.29 14.19 -22.40
CA LYS A 153 1.67 15.38 -21.62
C LYS A 153 0.66 16.53 -21.75
N GLN A 154 0.13 16.79 -22.95
CA GLN A 154 -0.82 17.87 -23.19
C GLN A 154 -2.15 17.69 -22.44
N ASN A 155 -2.50 16.47 -22.10
CA ASN A 155 -3.73 16.12 -21.38
C ASN A 155 -3.51 15.91 -19.87
N LEU A 156 -2.27 15.67 -19.45
CA LEU A 156 -1.95 15.20 -18.10
C LEU A 156 -1.92 16.35 -17.10
N VAL A 157 -2.85 16.35 -16.14
CA VAL A 157 -2.86 17.22 -14.97
C VAL A 157 -1.92 16.67 -13.88
N GLY A 158 -1.98 15.35 -13.67
CA GLY A 158 -1.14 14.67 -12.70
C GLY A 158 -1.52 13.20 -12.57
N PHE A 159 -0.81 12.48 -11.71
CA PHE A 159 -1.02 11.06 -11.50
C PHE A 159 -0.65 10.61 -10.09
N LEU A 160 -1.26 9.49 -9.69
CA LEU A 160 -0.78 8.59 -8.64
C LEU A 160 -0.47 7.26 -9.31
N ARG A 161 0.75 6.74 -9.12
CA ARG A 161 1.11 5.41 -9.61
C ARG A 161 1.62 4.52 -8.49
N SER A 162 1.28 3.25 -8.55
CA SER A 162 1.88 2.19 -7.75
C SER A 162 2.44 1.10 -8.64
N THR A 163 3.43 0.39 -8.14
CA THR A 163 3.96 -0.82 -8.76
C THR A 163 3.63 -2.00 -7.87
N GLU A 164 3.06 -3.04 -8.44
CA GLU A 164 2.75 -4.31 -7.78
C GLU A 164 3.56 -5.42 -8.45
N VAL A 165 4.03 -6.36 -7.65
CA VAL A 165 4.66 -7.59 -8.11
C VAL A 165 3.84 -8.75 -7.57
N THR A 166 3.36 -9.61 -8.47
CA THR A 166 2.67 -10.86 -8.11
C THR A 166 3.48 -12.04 -8.60
N VAL A 167 3.47 -13.13 -7.85
CA VAL A 167 4.16 -14.36 -8.22
C VAL A 167 3.20 -15.26 -8.98
N ASN A 168 3.59 -15.70 -10.16
CA ASN A 168 2.84 -16.68 -10.94
C ASN A 168 3.01 -18.07 -10.30
N LYS A 169 1.92 -18.64 -9.82
CA LYS A 169 1.93 -19.93 -9.12
C LYS A 169 2.33 -21.11 -10.01
N ASN A 170 2.18 -20.98 -11.34
CA ASN A 170 2.45 -22.06 -12.27
C ASN A 170 3.95 -22.22 -12.59
N ASP A 171 4.64 -21.10 -12.82
CA ASP A 171 6.04 -21.11 -13.28
C ASP A 171 7.01 -20.36 -12.35
N GLY A 172 6.51 -19.79 -11.23
CA GLY A 172 7.32 -19.03 -10.29
C GLY A 172 7.74 -17.63 -10.78
N SER A 173 7.38 -17.23 -12.00
CA SER A 173 7.77 -15.95 -12.57
C SER A 173 7.09 -14.77 -11.86
N TYR A 174 7.72 -13.60 -11.94
CA TYR A 174 7.26 -12.37 -11.31
C TYR A 174 6.57 -11.48 -12.32
N ASN A 175 5.27 -11.26 -12.13
CA ASN A 175 4.50 -10.30 -12.92
C ASN A 175 4.56 -8.93 -12.24
N GLN A 176 5.40 -8.05 -12.77
CA GLN A 176 5.49 -6.66 -12.32
C GLN A 176 4.62 -5.78 -13.21
N HIS A 177 3.73 -5.02 -12.57
CA HIS A 177 2.83 -4.13 -13.27
C HIS A 177 2.59 -2.83 -12.49
N MET A 178 2.15 -1.80 -13.20
CA MET A 178 1.79 -0.52 -12.61
C MET A 178 0.29 -0.29 -12.68
N HIS A 179 -0.27 0.16 -11.57
CA HIS A 179 -1.58 0.78 -11.53
C HIS A 179 -1.41 2.29 -11.45
N VAL A 180 -2.01 3.00 -12.38
CA VAL A 180 -1.88 4.45 -12.49
C VAL A 180 -3.25 5.09 -12.51
N LEU A 181 -3.51 5.93 -11.52
CA LEU A 181 -4.66 6.84 -11.53
C LEU A 181 -4.23 8.15 -12.17
N LEU A 182 -4.69 8.40 -13.39
CA LEU A 182 -4.38 9.60 -14.16
C LEU A 182 -5.49 10.64 -13.99
N CYS A 183 -5.11 11.87 -13.63
CA CYS A 183 -5.95 13.05 -13.74
C CYS A 183 -5.65 13.74 -15.06
N VAL A 184 -6.67 13.92 -15.91
CA VAL A 184 -6.52 14.53 -17.24
C VAL A 184 -7.47 15.71 -17.40
N GLU A 185 -7.11 16.65 -18.30
CA GLU A 185 -7.96 17.79 -18.62
C GLU A 185 -9.29 17.34 -19.23
N ASN A 186 -10.33 18.13 -19.03
CA ASN A 186 -11.68 17.85 -19.56
C ASN A 186 -11.72 17.73 -21.10
N SER A 187 -10.80 18.42 -21.78
CA SER A 187 -10.61 18.36 -23.23
C SER A 187 -10.25 16.97 -23.75
N TYR A 188 -9.72 16.08 -22.90
CA TYR A 188 -9.35 14.72 -23.27
C TYR A 188 -10.50 13.97 -23.95
N PHE A 189 -11.74 14.09 -23.43
CA PHE A 189 -12.91 13.42 -23.99
C PHE A 189 -13.72 14.28 -24.98
N LYS A 190 -13.49 15.59 -25.01
CA LYS A 190 -14.24 16.52 -25.88
C LYS A 190 -13.60 16.72 -27.23
N ASN A 191 -12.30 16.58 -27.32
CA ASN A 191 -11.54 16.82 -28.55
C ASN A 191 -10.95 15.49 -29.04
N LYS A 192 -11.33 15.08 -30.28
CA LYS A 192 -10.83 13.87 -30.92
C LYS A 192 -9.29 13.83 -31.01
N SER A 193 -8.64 14.98 -31.21
CA SER A 193 -7.16 15.07 -31.27
C SER A 193 -6.48 14.82 -29.93
N ASN A 194 -7.19 15.00 -28.81
CA ASN A 194 -6.68 14.81 -27.48
C ASN A 194 -6.94 13.38 -26.96
N TYR A 195 -8.00 12.74 -27.48
CA TYR A 195 -8.36 11.40 -27.05
C TYR A 195 -7.31 10.39 -27.49
N ILE A 196 -6.96 9.47 -26.60
CA ILE A 196 -6.04 8.36 -26.84
C ILE A 196 -6.85 7.09 -26.71
N THR A 197 -6.93 6.32 -27.79
CA THR A 197 -7.67 5.03 -27.81
C THR A 197 -6.92 3.96 -27.02
N GLN A 198 -7.56 2.83 -26.78
CA GLN A 198 -6.95 1.67 -26.13
C GLN A 198 -5.71 1.20 -26.92
N GLU A 199 -5.83 1.11 -28.23
CA GLU A 199 -4.75 0.68 -29.15
C GLU A 199 -3.59 1.69 -29.16
N GLU A 200 -3.90 2.98 -29.12
CA GLU A 200 -2.89 4.03 -29.02
C GLU A 200 -2.14 3.97 -27.68
N TRP A 201 -2.84 3.66 -26.56
CA TRP A 201 -2.18 3.47 -25.28
C TRP A 201 -1.22 2.27 -25.31
N VAL A 202 -1.62 1.15 -25.92
CA VAL A 202 -0.74 -0.02 -26.11
C VAL A 202 0.50 0.35 -26.93
N TYR A 203 0.31 1.04 -28.06
CA TYR A 203 1.41 1.50 -28.91
C TYR A 203 2.37 2.45 -28.18
N LEU A 204 1.81 3.46 -27.48
CA LEU A 204 2.62 4.41 -26.72
C LEU A 204 3.38 3.72 -25.58
N TRP A 205 2.78 2.71 -24.97
CA TRP A 205 3.43 1.91 -23.93
C TRP A 205 4.55 1.03 -24.50
N GLN A 206 4.31 0.35 -25.60
CA GLN A 206 5.33 -0.41 -26.33
C GLN A 206 6.54 0.46 -26.68
N LYS A 207 6.28 1.64 -27.26
CA LYS A 207 7.31 2.62 -27.59
C LYS A 207 8.05 3.11 -26.33
N ALA A 208 7.35 3.33 -25.24
CA ALA A 208 7.95 3.77 -23.97
C ALA A 208 8.80 2.67 -23.33
N LEU A 209 8.38 1.41 -23.42
CA LEU A 209 9.17 0.25 -23.01
C LEU A 209 10.36 -0.02 -23.94
N GLN A 210 10.34 0.45 -25.18
CA GLN A 210 11.36 0.14 -26.20
C GLN A 210 11.50 -1.36 -26.44
N VAL A 211 10.36 -2.05 -26.62
CA VAL A 211 10.27 -3.50 -26.84
C VAL A 211 9.65 -3.82 -28.19
N ASP A 212 9.93 -5.01 -28.72
CA ASP A 212 9.47 -5.50 -30.02
C ASP A 212 8.13 -6.27 -29.95
N TYR A 213 7.65 -6.56 -28.76
CA TYR A 213 6.36 -7.24 -28.52
C TYR A 213 5.27 -6.26 -28.08
N LEU A 214 4.00 -6.66 -28.21
CA LEU A 214 2.87 -5.89 -27.70
C LEU A 214 2.71 -6.11 -26.18
N PRO A 215 2.99 -5.08 -25.36
CA PRO A 215 2.79 -5.18 -23.92
C PRO A 215 1.32 -4.97 -23.55
N VAL A 216 0.95 -5.34 -22.33
CA VAL A 216 -0.38 -5.04 -21.82
C VAL A 216 -0.43 -3.59 -21.33
N ALA A 217 -1.35 -2.83 -21.90
CA ALA A 217 -1.80 -1.53 -21.38
C ALA A 217 -3.34 -1.54 -21.42
N ASN A 218 -3.98 -1.38 -20.27
CA ASN A 218 -5.44 -1.37 -20.18
C ASN A 218 -5.87 -0.04 -19.54
N ILE A 219 -6.77 0.69 -20.20
CA ILE A 219 -7.28 1.98 -19.74
C ILE A 219 -8.78 1.92 -19.49
N LYS A 220 -9.21 2.43 -18.35
CA LYS A 220 -10.62 2.57 -17.99
C LYS A 220 -10.90 4.01 -17.57
N ALA A 221 -11.96 4.61 -18.14
CA ALA A 221 -12.46 5.89 -17.65
C ALA A 221 -13.20 5.68 -16.32
N ILE A 222 -12.86 6.47 -15.31
CA ILE A 222 -13.59 6.51 -14.06
C ILE A 222 -14.80 7.42 -14.28
N LYS A 223 -15.99 6.85 -14.17
CA LYS A 223 -17.25 7.57 -14.33
C LYS A 223 -17.60 8.26 -13.00
N PRO A 224 -17.89 9.57 -13.00
CA PRO A 224 -18.40 10.22 -11.80
C PRO A 224 -19.74 9.59 -11.42
N ASN A 225 -19.84 9.07 -10.22
CA ASN A 225 -21.07 8.46 -9.73
C ASN A 225 -21.96 9.55 -9.10
N LYS A 226 -23.24 9.65 -9.50
CA LYS A 226 -24.18 10.64 -8.96
C LYS A 226 -24.52 10.48 -7.48
N LYS A 227 -24.11 9.37 -6.84
CA LYS A 227 -24.39 9.01 -5.43
C LYS A 227 -23.12 8.82 -4.56
N GLY A 228 -22.00 9.40 -4.94
CA GLY A 228 -20.72 9.26 -4.23
C GLY A 228 -19.62 8.72 -5.16
N ASP A 229 -18.40 9.00 -4.82
CA ASP A 229 -17.22 8.74 -5.66
C ASP A 229 -16.74 7.27 -5.59
N LYS A 230 -17.68 6.28 -5.56
CA LYS A 230 -17.34 4.85 -5.38
C LYS A 230 -16.32 4.35 -6.40
N ASP A 231 -16.38 4.82 -7.64
CA ASP A 231 -15.44 4.42 -8.68
C ASP A 231 -14.05 4.99 -8.44
N ILE A 232 -13.94 6.22 -7.96
CA ILE A 232 -12.65 6.84 -7.63
C ILE A 232 -12.09 6.28 -6.33
N GLU A 233 -12.92 6.01 -5.33
CA GLU A 233 -12.50 5.33 -4.10
C GLU A 233 -11.97 3.92 -4.38
N SER A 234 -12.62 3.17 -5.28
CA SER A 234 -12.16 1.86 -5.72
C SER A 234 -10.81 1.95 -6.42
N ALA A 235 -10.62 2.93 -7.30
CA ALA A 235 -9.35 3.16 -7.99
C ALA A 235 -8.24 3.59 -7.02
N ILE A 236 -8.55 4.41 -6.01
CA ILE A 236 -7.61 4.78 -4.94
C ILE A 236 -7.18 3.53 -4.18
N LYS A 237 -8.13 2.70 -3.74
CA LYS A 237 -7.86 1.46 -3.01
C LYS A 237 -6.98 0.53 -3.84
N GLU A 238 -7.29 0.37 -5.13
CA GLU A 238 -6.49 -0.45 -6.05
C GLU A 238 -5.07 0.08 -6.21
N THR A 239 -4.90 1.39 -6.41
CA THR A 239 -3.57 2.03 -6.56
C THR A 239 -2.79 2.08 -5.23
N SER A 240 -3.45 1.92 -4.09
CA SER A 240 -2.82 2.01 -2.76
C SER A 240 -2.58 0.65 -2.10
N LYS A 241 -2.84 -0.45 -2.81
CA LYS A 241 -2.63 -1.83 -2.32
C LYS A 241 -1.17 -2.12 -1.98
N TYR A 242 -0.94 -3.29 -1.45
CA TYR A 242 0.39 -3.81 -1.18
C TYR A 242 1.21 -3.92 -2.46
N SER A 243 2.50 -3.64 -2.37
CA SER A 243 3.42 -3.87 -3.49
C SER A 243 3.61 -5.37 -3.78
N VAL A 244 3.51 -6.21 -2.76
CA VAL A 244 3.54 -7.69 -2.82
C VAL A 244 2.64 -8.22 -1.71
N LYS A 245 1.85 -9.23 -1.98
CA LYS A 245 1.00 -9.89 -0.97
C LYS A 245 1.80 -10.96 -0.24
N SER A 246 1.55 -11.13 1.07
CA SER A 246 2.17 -12.21 1.84
C SER A 246 1.83 -13.61 1.28
N SER A 247 0.62 -13.80 0.76
CA SER A 247 0.19 -15.04 0.11
C SER A 247 0.97 -15.40 -1.17
N ASP A 248 1.78 -14.50 -1.69
CA ASP A 248 2.59 -14.75 -2.89
C ASP A 248 3.95 -15.38 -2.54
N PHE A 249 4.40 -15.26 -1.28
CA PHE A 249 5.69 -15.78 -0.80
C PHE A 249 5.61 -16.57 0.52
N LEU A 250 4.43 -16.74 1.09
CA LEU A 250 4.15 -17.60 2.23
C LEU A 250 3.11 -18.64 1.79
N THR A 251 3.60 -19.76 1.28
CA THR A 251 2.82 -20.90 0.81
C THR A 251 3.19 -22.14 1.62
N ASP A 252 2.62 -23.28 1.31
CA ASP A 252 2.96 -24.56 1.95
C ASP A 252 4.27 -25.18 1.45
N ASP A 253 4.98 -24.51 0.52
CA ASP A 253 6.25 -24.95 -0.06
C ASP A 253 7.40 -24.07 0.45
N ASP A 254 8.10 -24.58 1.46
CA ASP A 254 9.17 -23.84 2.15
C ASP A 254 10.37 -23.52 1.26
N GLU A 255 10.75 -24.43 0.36
CA GLU A 255 11.88 -24.21 -0.55
C GLU A 255 11.54 -23.08 -1.55
N LYS A 256 10.35 -23.15 -2.12
CA LYS A 256 9.84 -22.11 -3.03
C LYS A 256 9.68 -20.76 -2.32
N ASN A 257 9.22 -20.75 -1.08
CA ASN A 257 9.11 -19.53 -0.29
C ASN A 257 10.48 -18.87 -0.08
N GLN A 258 11.53 -19.64 0.18
CA GLN A 258 12.90 -19.13 0.34
C GLN A 258 13.42 -18.52 -0.95
N GLU A 259 13.24 -19.16 -2.10
CA GLU A 259 13.61 -18.66 -3.41
C GLU A 259 12.89 -17.33 -3.70
N ILE A 260 11.55 -17.31 -3.57
CA ILE A 260 10.74 -16.13 -3.82
C ILE A 260 11.12 -14.97 -2.91
N VAL A 261 11.32 -15.21 -1.62
CA VAL A 261 11.74 -14.17 -0.67
C VAL A 261 13.12 -13.63 -1.03
N SER A 262 14.07 -14.48 -1.40
CA SER A 262 15.40 -14.06 -1.85
C SER A 262 15.33 -13.13 -3.06
N ASP A 263 14.56 -13.50 -4.07
CA ASP A 263 14.36 -12.74 -5.30
C ASP A 263 13.63 -11.42 -5.06
N LEU A 264 12.56 -11.43 -4.28
CA LEU A 264 11.81 -10.22 -3.94
C LEU A 264 12.65 -9.25 -3.10
N GLU A 265 13.46 -9.75 -2.17
CA GLU A 265 14.37 -8.92 -1.39
C GLU A 265 15.39 -8.20 -2.29
N LYS A 266 15.92 -8.89 -3.27
CA LYS A 266 16.84 -8.34 -4.26
C LYS A 266 16.13 -7.37 -5.21
N GLY A 267 15.05 -7.81 -5.82
CA GLY A 267 14.31 -7.04 -6.82
C GLY A 267 13.74 -5.72 -6.29
N LEU A 268 13.25 -5.74 -5.04
CA LEU A 268 12.62 -4.57 -4.41
C LEU A 268 13.60 -3.67 -3.66
N TYR A 269 14.88 -4.03 -3.59
CA TYR A 269 15.87 -3.24 -2.86
C TYR A 269 15.92 -1.80 -3.35
N ARG A 270 15.71 -0.84 -2.44
CA ARG A 270 15.68 0.62 -2.71
C ARG A 270 14.72 1.07 -3.83
N LYS A 271 13.72 0.26 -4.22
CA LYS A 271 12.70 0.68 -5.18
C LYS A 271 11.59 1.45 -4.47
N ARG A 272 11.14 2.55 -5.07
CA ARG A 272 9.93 3.26 -4.63
C ARG A 272 8.73 2.67 -5.36
N MET A 273 7.79 2.13 -4.60
CA MET A 273 6.64 1.43 -5.16
C MET A 273 5.44 2.35 -5.41
N LEU A 274 5.34 3.48 -4.71
CA LEU A 274 4.26 4.45 -4.89
C LEU A 274 4.84 5.85 -5.19
N SER A 275 4.20 6.60 -6.09
CA SER A 275 4.68 7.94 -6.47
C SER A 275 3.57 8.83 -7.03
N TYR A 276 3.63 10.10 -6.69
CA TYR A 276 2.78 11.16 -7.21
C TYR A 276 3.50 11.97 -8.28
N GLY A 277 2.75 12.48 -9.27
CA GLY A 277 3.25 13.39 -10.30
C GLY A 277 2.30 14.55 -10.61
N GLY A 278 2.81 15.60 -11.25
CA GLY A 278 2.02 16.77 -11.62
C GLY A 278 1.35 17.45 -10.42
N LEU A 279 0.11 17.86 -10.59
CA LEU A 279 -0.68 18.55 -9.54
C LEU A 279 -0.85 17.68 -8.29
N LEU A 280 -0.98 16.36 -8.42
CA LEU A 280 -1.10 15.47 -7.27
C LEU A 280 0.14 15.54 -6.37
N LYS A 281 1.34 15.60 -6.95
CA LYS A 281 2.58 15.77 -6.20
C LYS A 281 2.64 17.13 -5.50
N GLN A 282 2.17 18.20 -6.15
CA GLN A 282 2.11 19.54 -5.55
C GLN A 282 1.15 19.54 -4.34
N LYS A 283 -0.04 18.94 -4.48
CA LYS A 283 -1.01 18.83 -3.38
C LYS A 283 -0.50 18.00 -2.22
N HIS A 284 0.17 16.88 -2.49
CA HIS A 284 0.82 16.07 -1.45
C HIS A 284 1.81 16.91 -0.63
N LYS A 285 2.61 17.75 -1.30
CA LYS A 285 3.56 18.66 -0.64
C LYS A 285 2.86 19.76 0.16
N ILE A 286 1.83 20.42 -0.41
CA ILE A 286 1.07 21.49 0.25
C ILE A 286 0.38 20.98 1.52
N LEU A 287 -0.17 19.77 1.49
CA LEU A 287 -0.78 19.11 2.64
C LEU A 287 0.24 18.62 3.68
N ASN A 288 1.52 18.82 3.44
CA ASN A 288 2.62 18.39 4.31
C ASN A 288 2.49 16.92 4.74
N LEU A 289 2.12 16.05 3.79
CA LEU A 289 2.00 14.62 4.04
C LEU A 289 3.38 13.98 4.06
N ASP A 290 3.64 13.13 5.06
CA ASP A 290 4.91 12.44 5.17
C ASP A 290 5.05 11.28 4.15
N ASP A 291 6.26 10.80 3.99
CA ASP A 291 6.53 9.67 3.09
C ASP A 291 5.89 8.38 3.65
N ALA A 292 5.02 7.76 2.88
CA ALA A 292 4.34 6.55 3.33
C ALA A 292 5.25 5.30 3.32
N GLU A 293 6.35 5.30 2.57
CA GLU A 293 7.30 4.17 2.59
C GLU A 293 8.19 4.21 3.83
N ASP A 294 8.74 5.38 4.18
CA ASP A 294 9.73 5.56 5.25
C ASP A 294 9.18 6.38 6.45
N GLY A 295 7.99 6.93 6.32
CA GLY A 295 7.36 7.77 7.32
C GLY A 295 6.80 7.00 8.53
N ASN A 296 6.04 7.71 9.35
CA ASN A 296 5.39 7.15 10.52
C ASN A 296 4.22 6.24 10.13
N LEU A 297 4.24 4.97 10.53
CA LEU A 297 3.18 3.99 10.28
C LEU A 297 2.21 3.83 11.48
N ILE A 298 2.38 4.59 12.55
CA ILE A 298 1.46 4.62 13.69
C ILE A 298 0.16 5.32 13.29
N ASN A 299 0.26 6.51 12.72
CA ASN A 299 -0.88 7.29 12.27
C ASN A 299 -1.16 7.01 10.79
N THR A 300 -2.17 6.23 10.50
CA THR A 300 -2.57 5.87 9.13
C THR A 300 -3.79 6.63 8.64
N SER A 301 -4.47 7.37 9.54
CA SER A 301 -5.63 8.24 9.24
C SER A 301 -5.72 9.38 10.25
N ASP A 302 -6.61 10.36 10.02
CA ASP A 302 -6.90 11.39 11.04
C ASP A 302 -7.57 10.80 12.28
N GLU A 303 -8.31 9.71 12.12
CA GLU A 303 -8.94 8.99 13.23
C GLU A 303 -7.92 8.32 14.17
N ASP A 304 -6.74 7.97 13.62
CA ASP A 304 -5.66 7.37 14.41
C ASP A 304 -4.87 8.42 15.25
N LYS A 305 -5.07 9.72 14.99
CA LYS A 305 -4.39 10.77 15.75
C LYS A 305 -4.98 10.85 17.16
N THR A 306 -4.09 10.79 18.14
CA THR A 306 -4.44 10.93 19.55
C THR A 306 -4.66 12.41 19.88
N THR A 307 -5.77 12.74 20.54
CA THR A 307 -5.99 14.08 21.10
C THR A 307 -5.14 14.30 22.35
N ASP A 308 -4.99 15.56 22.81
CA ASP A 308 -4.24 15.87 24.03
C ASP A 308 -4.86 15.21 25.28
N GLU A 309 -6.17 15.05 25.33
CA GLU A 309 -6.89 14.38 26.41
C GLU A 309 -6.65 12.86 26.37
N GLU A 310 -6.80 12.24 25.21
CA GLU A 310 -6.52 10.81 25.00
C GLU A 310 -5.02 10.49 25.27
N ALA A 311 -4.11 11.41 24.99
CA ALA A 311 -2.68 11.23 25.28
C ALA A 311 -2.39 11.08 26.78
N LYS A 312 -3.23 11.66 27.65
CA LYS A 312 -3.14 11.56 29.12
C LYS A 312 -3.77 10.28 29.67
N ALA A 313 -4.62 9.60 28.89
CA ALA A 313 -5.25 8.36 29.31
C ALA A 313 -4.21 7.24 29.56
N HIS A 314 -4.54 6.28 30.43
CA HIS A 314 -3.70 5.10 30.65
C HIS A 314 -3.51 4.31 29.35
N SER A 315 -2.26 3.90 29.09
CA SER A 315 -1.96 3.08 27.92
C SER A 315 -2.35 1.64 28.18
N ILE A 316 -2.97 1.02 27.15
CA ILE A 316 -3.19 -0.41 27.12
C ILE A 316 -2.06 -1.03 26.29
N THR A 317 -1.30 -1.94 26.87
CA THR A 317 -0.17 -2.59 26.23
C THR A 317 -0.55 -4.01 25.83
N ALA A 318 -0.34 -4.38 24.58
CA ALA A 318 -0.47 -5.74 24.08
C ALA A 318 0.89 -6.27 23.63
N ILE A 319 1.25 -7.46 24.07
CA ILE A 319 2.54 -8.09 23.76
C ILE A 319 2.29 -9.39 22.98
N TRP A 320 3.06 -9.59 21.91
CA TRP A 320 3.02 -10.82 21.13
C TRP A 320 3.60 -12.00 21.91
N ASN A 321 2.82 -13.04 22.04
CA ASN A 321 3.26 -14.32 22.56
C ASN A 321 3.56 -15.26 21.37
N PHE A 322 4.82 -15.68 21.24
CA PHE A 322 5.27 -16.51 20.11
C PHE A 322 4.72 -17.94 20.16
N GLU A 323 4.55 -18.52 21.35
CA GLU A 323 4.02 -19.88 21.51
C GLU A 323 2.51 -19.94 21.21
N LYS A 324 1.74 -18.98 21.76
CA LYS A 324 0.30 -18.90 21.58
C LYS A 324 -0.11 -18.19 20.28
N GLN A 325 0.83 -17.62 19.55
CA GLN A 325 0.63 -16.88 18.31
C GLN A 325 -0.51 -15.84 18.42
N ASN A 326 -0.49 -15.04 19.48
CA ASN A 326 -1.48 -14.00 19.71
C ASN A 326 -0.90 -12.84 20.55
N TYR A 327 -1.60 -11.70 20.53
CA TYR A 327 -1.31 -10.58 21.41
C TYR A 327 -2.11 -10.70 22.71
N TYR A 328 -1.43 -10.58 23.83
CA TYR A 328 -2.00 -10.57 25.16
C TYR A 328 -1.84 -9.21 25.81
N LEU A 329 -2.90 -8.78 26.51
CA LEU A 329 -2.86 -7.52 27.26
C LEU A 329 -1.94 -7.68 28.47
N ARG A 330 -1.20 -6.62 28.74
CA ARG A 330 -0.36 -6.48 29.90
C ARG A 330 -0.85 -5.26 30.70
N HIS A 331 -1.21 -5.50 31.92
CA HIS A 331 -1.68 -4.51 32.88
C HIS A 331 -0.54 -4.04 33.76
#